data_54660df6bb3f278591344d18777e125e
#
_entry.id   54660df6bb3f278591344d18777e125e
#
_cell.length_a   1.000
_cell.length_b   1.000
_cell.length_c   1.000
_cell.angle_alpha   90.00
_cell.angle_beta   90.00
_cell.angle_gamma   90.00
#
_symmetry.space_group_name_H-M   'P 1'
#
loop_
_entity.id
_entity.type
_entity.pdbx_description
1 polymer ?
#
loop_
_entity_poly.entity_id
_entity_poly.type
_entity_poly.pdbx_seq_one_letter_code
_entity_poly.pdbx_strand_id
1 'polypeptide(L)'
;MKNRIFLSALALLTVFAGFAWGQKGHDVVAYIAENHLTPTTKAAVESALDGKSMVYYANWLDDASNTPQYSYSKTWHYKNIDAGIKYEDMTLNPKGDVVTAINEQIAKLKSKKLSSEEEALALKMIIHLVGDIHQPMHMGHLSDLGGNKVYVKYFGRDRKLHGIWDTDLVESVHNWSYTEWQQQIDRLSKEAVKVLCGKTPDDWAKETFHYATMVYDQTPDGTKVSYDYLRFARPIIEQQLLYGGIRLADVLNSIYDPEYK
;
A
#
# COMPACT_ATOMS: atom_id res chain seq x y z
N MET A 1 52.16 20.14 26.35
CA MET A 1 50.81 20.53 25.91
C MET A 1 50.29 19.43 25.02
N LYS A 2 49.34 18.62 25.49
CA LYS A 2 48.76 17.48 24.73
C LYS A 2 47.42 17.97 24.10
N ASN A 3 47.41 18.15 22.78
CA ASN A 3 46.19 18.45 22.06
C ASN A 3 45.27 17.20 22.02
N ARG A 4 44.13 17.29 22.68
CA ARG A 4 43.05 16.31 22.57
C ARG A 4 42.17 16.72 21.40
N ILE A 5 42.23 15.97 20.32
CA ILE A 5 41.29 16.07 19.20
C ILE A 5 39.99 15.38 19.64
N PHE A 6 38.93 16.15 19.85
CA PHE A 6 37.57 15.62 20.02
C PHE A 6 37.04 15.29 18.63
N LEU A 7 37.00 14.02 18.27
CA LEU A 7 36.15 13.56 17.15
C LEU A 7 34.71 13.55 17.61
N SER A 8 33.95 14.54 17.17
CA SER A 8 32.49 14.52 17.28
C SER A 8 31.96 13.55 16.26
N ALA A 9 31.54 12.36 16.70
CA ALA A 9 30.78 11.43 15.88
C ALA A 9 29.38 12.04 15.61
N LEU A 10 29.20 12.58 14.41
CA LEU A 10 27.90 13.01 13.91
C LEU A 10 27.11 11.73 13.60
N ALA A 11 26.23 11.31 14.52
CA ALA A 11 25.29 10.24 14.25
C ALA A 11 24.29 10.73 13.19
N LEU A 12 24.47 10.29 11.94
CA LEU A 12 23.44 10.42 10.92
C LEU A 12 22.23 9.60 11.38
N LEU A 13 21.24 10.28 11.95
CA LEU A 13 19.90 9.75 12.11
C LEU A 13 19.31 9.59 10.69
N THR A 14 19.50 8.44 10.10
CA THR A 14 18.71 8.04 8.94
C THR A 14 17.27 7.87 9.42
N VAL A 15 16.44 8.88 9.17
CA VAL A 15 14.99 8.76 9.25
C VAL A 15 14.61 7.79 8.14
N PHE A 16 14.47 6.51 8.47
CA PHE A 16 13.77 5.57 7.60
C PHE A 16 12.32 6.03 7.60
N ALA A 17 11.91 6.71 6.54
CA ALA A 17 10.51 6.83 6.19
C ALA A 17 9.97 5.40 6.07
N GLY A 18 8.94 5.06 6.83
CA GLY A 18 8.21 3.81 6.62
C GLY A 18 7.64 3.88 5.21
N PHE A 19 8.10 3.00 4.32
CA PHE A 19 7.52 2.82 3.01
C PHE A 19 6.26 1.97 3.20
N ALA A 20 5.24 2.23 2.42
CA ALA A 20 4.08 1.39 2.16
C ALA A 20 4.47 -0.06 1.82
N TRP A 21 3.58 -0.89 1.28
CA TRP A 21 4.12 -2.11 0.65
C TRP A 21 5.47 -1.76 0.01
N GLY A 22 6.53 -2.44 0.40
CA GLY A 22 7.83 -2.19 -0.25
C GLY A 22 7.69 -2.28 -1.77
N GLN A 23 8.67 -1.80 -2.50
CA GLN A 23 8.63 -1.66 -3.95
C GLN A 23 7.97 -2.85 -4.65
N LYS A 24 8.32 -4.08 -4.27
CA LYS A 24 7.76 -5.29 -4.88
C LYS A 24 6.25 -5.43 -4.70
N GLY A 25 5.72 -5.10 -3.51
CA GLY A 25 4.28 -5.23 -3.26
C GLY A 25 3.45 -4.27 -4.12
N HIS A 26 3.88 -3.02 -4.24
CA HIS A 26 3.25 -2.06 -5.16
C HIS A 26 3.36 -2.49 -6.61
N ASP A 27 4.52 -3.00 -7.04
CA ASP A 27 4.70 -3.52 -8.40
C ASP A 27 3.74 -4.67 -8.70
N VAL A 28 3.53 -5.59 -7.73
CA VAL A 28 2.57 -6.71 -7.86
C VAL A 28 1.14 -6.20 -7.99
N VAL A 29 0.70 -5.28 -7.12
CA VAL A 29 -0.65 -4.70 -7.17
C VAL A 29 -0.88 -4.01 -8.51
N ALA A 30 0.04 -3.16 -8.95
CA ALA A 30 -0.05 -2.46 -10.22
C ALA A 30 -0.09 -3.43 -11.42
N TYR A 31 0.75 -4.46 -11.40
CA TYR A 31 0.81 -5.43 -12.49
C TYR A 31 -0.43 -6.33 -12.57
N ILE A 32 -0.97 -6.77 -11.43
CA ILE A 32 -2.27 -7.48 -11.41
C ILE A 32 -3.35 -6.57 -11.99
N ALA A 33 -3.40 -5.29 -11.57
CA ALA A 33 -4.37 -4.35 -12.11
C ALA A 33 -4.26 -4.21 -13.63
N GLU A 34 -3.06 -4.05 -14.18
CA GLU A 34 -2.84 -3.96 -15.64
C GLU A 34 -3.42 -5.17 -16.41
N ASN A 35 -3.34 -6.36 -15.80
CA ASN A 35 -3.87 -7.59 -16.43
C ASN A 35 -5.40 -7.71 -16.33
N HIS A 36 -6.05 -6.91 -15.49
CA HIS A 36 -7.51 -6.84 -15.35
C HIS A 36 -8.14 -5.61 -15.99
N LEU A 37 -7.36 -4.73 -16.62
CA LEU A 37 -7.91 -3.59 -17.36
C LEU A 37 -8.62 -4.06 -18.63
N THR A 38 -9.76 -3.43 -18.94
CA THR A 38 -10.36 -3.57 -20.28
C THR A 38 -9.44 -2.93 -21.33
N PRO A 39 -9.51 -3.33 -22.62
CA PRO A 39 -8.71 -2.70 -23.66
C PRO A 39 -8.88 -1.18 -23.73
N THR A 40 -10.11 -0.69 -23.53
CA THR A 40 -10.43 0.75 -23.49
C THR A 40 -9.71 1.45 -22.35
N THR A 41 -9.82 0.91 -21.13
CA THR A 41 -9.16 1.45 -19.94
C THR A 41 -7.65 1.42 -20.08
N LYS A 42 -7.10 0.30 -20.56
CA LYS A 42 -5.65 0.14 -20.75
C LYS A 42 -5.10 1.23 -21.67
N ALA A 43 -5.72 1.44 -22.83
CA ALA A 43 -5.29 2.47 -23.77
C ALA A 43 -5.37 3.89 -23.17
N ALA A 44 -6.42 4.18 -22.40
CA ALA A 44 -6.59 5.48 -21.73
C ALA A 44 -5.53 5.72 -20.66
N VAL A 45 -5.30 4.73 -19.78
CA VAL A 45 -4.31 4.82 -18.71
C VAL A 45 -2.88 4.94 -19.27
N GLU A 46 -2.51 4.12 -20.26
CA GLU A 46 -1.21 4.21 -20.94
C GLU A 46 -1.01 5.59 -21.57
N SER A 47 -2.03 6.13 -22.24
CA SER A 47 -1.97 7.47 -22.81
C SER A 47 -1.77 8.56 -21.75
N ALA A 48 -2.50 8.50 -20.64
CA ALA A 48 -2.39 9.47 -19.54
C ALA A 48 -1.04 9.39 -18.79
N LEU A 49 -0.38 8.23 -18.86
CA LEU A 49 0.94 7.99 -18.25
C LEU A 49 2.10 8.08 -19.24
N ASP A 50 1.96 8.82 -20.34
CA ASP A 50 2.99 9.01 -21.37
C ASP A 50 3.55 7.68 -21.93
N GLY A 51 2.69 6.68 -22.12
CA GLY A 51 3.06 5.35 -22.60
C GLY A 51 3.81 4.48 -21.60
N LYS A 52 3.86 4.88 -20.34
CA LYS A 52 4.46 4.08 -19.25
C LYS A 52 3.43 3.16 -18.62
N SER A 53 3.91 2.02 -18.10
CA SER A 53 3.08 1.10 -17.34
C SER A 53 2.69 1.67 -15.97
N MET A 54 1.65 1.12 -15.36
CA MET A 54 1.27 1.44 -13.98
C MET A 54 2.38 1.02 -13.01
N VAL A 55 3.07 -0.08 -13.28
CA VAL A 55 4.23 -0.56 -12.48
C VAL A 55 5.34 0.49 -12.43
N TYR A 56 5.58 1.23 -13.53
CA TYR A 56 6.59 2.29 -13.56
C TYR A 56 6.33 3.38 -12.51
N TYR A 57 5.07 3.65 -12.19
CA TYR A 57 4.66 4.67 -11.23
C TYR A 57 4.18 4.12 -9.88
N ALA A 58 4.17 2.80 -9.69
CA ALA A 58 3.61 2.16 -8.50
C ALA A 58 4.23 2.67 -7.18
N ASN A 59 5.51 3.02 -7.20
CA ASN A 59 6.24 3.51 -6.02
C ASN A 59 6.47 5.03 -6.02
N TRP A 60 5.91 5.74 -7.00
CA TRP A 60 6.18 7.17 -7.20
C TRP A 60 5.80 8.04 -6.00
N LEU A 61 4.68 7.74 -5.32
CA LEU A 61 4.18 8.59 -4.23
C LEU A 61 5.04 8.50 -2.98
N ASP A 62 5.69 7.38 -2.71
CA ASP A 62 6.65 7.24 -1.60
C ASP A 62 7.81 8.25 -1.73
N ASP A 63 8.37 8.36 -2.92
CA ASP A 63 9.42 9.32 -3.19
C ASP A 63 8.88 10.76 -3.21
N ALA A 64 7.77 10.98 -3.91
CA ALA A 64 7.17 12.29 -4.11
C ALA A 64 6.73 12.93 -2.78
N SER A 65 6.11 12.18 -1.86
CA SER A 65 5.64 12.67 -0.57
C SER A 65 6.77 13.23 0.31
N ASN A 66 8.01 12.88 0.03
CA ASN A 66 9.20 13.40 0.71
C ASN A 66 9.74 14.70 0.09
N THR A 67 9.17 15.16 -1.01
CA THR A 67 9.47 16.46 -1.61
C THR A 67 8.57 17.57 -1.02
N PRO A 68 8.99 18.83 -1.01
CA PRO A 68 8.15 19.95 -0.54
C PRO A 68 6.81 20.04 -1.30
N GLN A 69 6.81 19.74 -2.59
CA GLN A 69 5.65 19.84 -3.48
C GLN A 69 4.52 18.90 -3.09
N TYR A 70 4.84 17.67 -2.64
CA TYR A 70 3.86 16.64 -2.33
C TYR A 70 3.83 16.25 -0.85
N SER A 71 4.52 17.00 0.02
CA SER A 71 4.60 16.71 1.46
C SER A 71 3.24 16.70 2.18
N TYR A 72 2.22 17.29 1.58
CA TYR A 72 0.84 17.24 2.05
C TYR A 72 0.25 15.83 2.02
N SER A 73 0.74 14.95 1.16
CA SER A 73 0.24 13.58 1.00
C SER A 73 0.82 12.57 2.02
N LYS A 74 1.73 12.98 2.89
CA LYS A 74 2.37 12.06 3.86
C LYS A 74 1.40 11.28 4.74
N THR A 75 0.25 11.86 5.08
CA THR A 75 -0.76 11.18 5.89
C THR A 75 -1.72 10.34 5.05
N TRP A 76 -1.64 10.43 3.73
CA TRP A 76 -2.54 9.75 2.80
C TRP A 76 -2.21 8.26 2.63
N HIS A 77 -1.01 7.83 3.06
CA HIS A 77 -0.57 6.45 2.92
C HIS A 77 -1.26 5.49 3.90
N TYR A 78 -1.90 5.97 4.98
CA TYR A 78 -2.43 5.13 6.05
C TYR A 78 -3.68 5.69 6.70
N LYS A 79 -4.36 4.84 7.47
CA LYS A 79 -5.51 5.18 8.33
C LYS A 79 -5.39 4.41 9.64
N ASN A 80 -4.59 4.92 10.58
CA ASN A 80 -4.30 4.25 11.85
C ASN A 80 -5.44 4.37 12.85
N ILE A 81 -5.76 3.28 13.56
CA ILE A 81 -6.88 3.14 14.50
C ILE A 81 -6.37 2.42 15.73
N ASP A 82 -6.49 3.02 16.91
CA ASP A 82 -5.98 2.41 18.15
C ASP A 82 -6.77 1.17 18.58
N ALA A 83 -6.11 0.30 19.33
CA ALA A 83 -6.70 -0.91 19.88
C ALA A 83 -7.96 -0.60 20.69
N GLY A 84 -9.00 -1.41 20.49
CA GLY A 84 -10.28 -1.26 21.18
C GLY A 84 -11.19 -0.16 20.61
N ILE A 85 -10.73 0.63 19.65
CA ILE A 85 -11.56 1.57 18.91
C ILE A 85 -12.19 0.85 17.72
N LYS A 86 -13.50 0.97 17.57
CA LYS A 86 -14.18 0.47 16.36
C LYS A 86 -13.85 1.37 15.17
N TYR A 87 -13.82 0.79 13.99
CA TYR A 87 -13.55 1.53 12.76
C TYR A 87 -14.46 2.75 12.60
N GLU A 88 -15.73 2.62 12.94
CA GLU A 88 -16.74 3.68 12.84
C GLU A 88 -16.54 4.81 13.86
N ASP A 89 -15.88 4.54 14.99
CA ASP A 89 -15.69 5.46 16.11
C ASP A 89 -14.33 6.18 16.06
N MET A 90 -13.53 5.93 15.02
CA MET A 90 -12.21 6.52 14.93
C MET A 90 -12.21 8.02 14.70
N THR A 91 -11.23 8.72 15.24
CA THR A 91 -11.02 10.14 14.96
C THR A 91 -10.41 10.32 13.57
N LEU A 92 -11.08 11.07 12.71
CA LEU A 92 -10.59 11.36 11.37
C LEU A 92 -9.36 12.27 11.41
N ASN A 93 -8.36 11.99 10.59
CA ASN A 93 -7.21 12.86 10.43
C ASN A 93 -7.61 14.11 9.61
N PRO A 94 -7.49 15.34 10.17
CA PRO A 94 -7.87 16.55 9.46
C PRO A 94 -7.02 16.83 8.21
N LYS A 95 -5.86 16.18 8.06
CA LYS A 95 -5.00 16.26 6.87
C LYS A 95 -5.34 15.18 5.82
N GLY A 96 -6.39 14.40 6.05
CA GLY A 96 -6.75 13.26 5.22
C GLY A 96 -6.00 11.98 5.59
N ASP A 97 -6.51 10.88 5.08
CA ASP A 97 -6.01 9.52 5.22
C ASP A 97 -6.12 8.78 3.87
N VAL A 98 -5.70 7.53 3.80
CA VAL A 98 -5.70 6.74 2.56
C VAL A 98 -7.09 6.59 1.95
N VAL A 99 -8.14 6.44 2.76
CA VAL A 99 -9.53 6.32 2.29
C VAL A 99 -10.02 7.62 1.66
N THR A 100 -9.82 8.73 2.36
CA THR A 100 -10.21 10.07 1.86
C THR A 100 -9.44 10.43 0.60
N ALA A 101 -8.14 10.14 0.55
CA ALA A 101 -7.29 10.41 -0.59
C ALA A 101 -7.71 9.60 -1.84
N ILE A 102 -7.96 8.29 -1.71
CA ILE A 102 -8.44 7.47 -2.82
C ILE A 102 -9.78 8.00 -3.35
N ASN A 103 -10.75 8.28 -2.46
CA ASN A 103 -12.04 8.81 -2.86
C ASN A 103 -11.91 10.16 -3.59
N GLU A 104 -11.01 11.02 -3.15
CA GLU A 104 -10.73 12.30 -3.83
C GLU A 104 -10.17 12.08 -5.25
N GLN A 105 -9.20 11.19 -5.43
CA GLN A 105 -8.65 10.90 -6.75
C GLN A 105 -9.69 10.25 -7.67
N ILE A 106 -10.52 9.33 -7.16
CA ILE A 106 -11.65 8.77 -7.92
C ILE A 106 -12.60 9.87 -8.38
N ALA A 107 -12.99 10.79 -7.49
CA ALA A 107 -13.88 11.89 -7.82
C ALA A 107 -13.29 12.83 -8.88
N LYS A 108 -12.00 13.15 -8.77
CA LYS A 108 -11.26 13.95 -9.77
C LYS A 108 -11.30 13.28 -11.14
N LEU A 109 -10.89 12.02 -11.24
CA LEU A 109 -10.87 11.27 -12.49
C LEU A 109 -12.28 11.13 -13.10
N LYS A 110 -13.31 10.87 -12.30
CA LYS A 110 -14.71 10.79 -12.75
C LYS A 110 -15.26 12.12 -13.26
N SER A 111 -14.72 13.25 -12.79
CA SER A 111 -15.19 14.58 -13.22
C SER A 111 -14.99 14.83 -14.72
N LYS A 112 -14.00 14.16 -15.34
CA LYS A 112 -13.58 14.36 -16.74
C LYS A 112 -13.21 15.83 -17.07
N LYS A 113 -12.77 16.62 -16.06
CA LYS A 113 -12.46 18.05 -16.17
C LYS A 113 -11.01 18.38 -15.88
N LEU A 114 -10.17 17.36 -15.75
CA LEU A 114 -8.75 17.52 -15.42
C LEU A 114 -7.95 17.89 -16.67
N SER A 115 -6.88 18.66 -16.48
CA SER A 115 -5.80 18.74 -17.46
C SER A 115 -5.05 17.39 -17.54
N SER A 116 -4.26 17.19 -18.58
CA SER A 116 -3.47 15.97 -18.73
C SER A 116 -2.51 15.74 -17.56
N GLU A 117 -1.91 16.82 -17.04
CA GLU A 117 -1.01 16.76 -15.89
C GLU A 117 -1.74 16.38 -14.59
N GLU A 118 -2.95 16.94 -14.38
CA GLU A 118 -3.79 16.61 -13.20
C GLU A 118 -4.31 15.18 -13.28
N GLU A 119 -4.68 14.70 -14.47
CA GLU A 119 -5.10 13.32 -14.69
C GLU A 119 -3.95 12.34 -14.42
N ALA A 120 -2.77 12.59 -14.97
CA ALA A 120 -1.57 11.79 -14.72
C ALA A 120 -1.22 11.75 -13.22
N LEU A 121 -1.34 12.90 -12.54
CA LEU A 121 -1.08 12.99 -11.10
C LEU A 121 -2.08 12.16 -10.29
N ALA A 122 -3.38 12.29 -10.59
CA ALA A 122 -4.43 11.53 -9.91
C ALA A 122 -4.26 10.02 -10.15
N LEU A 123 -3.89 9.59 -11.35
CA LEU A 123 -3.56 8.20 -11.66
C LEU A 123 -2.37 7.69 -10.87
N LYS A 124 -1.25 8.41 -10.82
CA LYS A 124 -0.08 8.02 -10.04
C LYS A 124 -0.40 7.86 -8.56
N MET A 125 -1.21 8.77 -8.01
CA MET A 125 -1.66 8.68 -6.62
C MET A 125 -2.54 7.46 -6.37
N ILE A 126 -3.56 7.22 -7.20
CA ILE A 126 -4.48 6.10 -6.96
C ILE A 126 -3.80 4.74 -7.13
N ILE A 127 -2.88 4.60 -8.10
CA ILE A 127 -2.09 3.38 -8.30
C ILE A 127 -1.35 3.00 -7.02
N HIS A 128 -0.72 3.94 -6.36
CA HIS A 128 0.03 3.73 -5.12
C HIS A 128 -0.90 3.49 -3.93
N LEU A 129 -1.84 4.41 -3.69
CA LEU A 129 -2.70 4.41 -2.51
C LEU A 129 -3.61 3.17 -2.41
N VAL A 130 -4.01 2.58 -3.55
CA VAL A 130 -4.75 1.31 -3.52
C VAL A 130 -3.85 0.16 -3.08
N GLY A 131 -2.57 0.19 -3.35
CA GLY A 131 -1.60 -0.73 -2.71
C GLY A 131 -1.57 -0.53 -1.19
N ASP A 132 -1.41 0.70 -0.75
CA ASP A 132 -1.32 1.07 0.67
C ASP A 132 -2.51 0.61 1.51
N ILE A 133 -3.73 0.87 1.04
CA ILE A 133 -4.95 0.52 1.78
C ILE A 133 -5.10 -1.00 1.98
N HIS A 134 -4.38 -1.82 1.22
CA HIS A 134 -4.36 -3.28 1.36
C HIS A 134 -3.19 -3.80 2.20
N GLN A 135 -2.32 -2.92 2.72
CA GLN A 135 -1.24 -3.31 3.63
C GLN A 135 -1.72 -3.25 5.09
N PRO A 136 -1.70 -4.39 5.84
CA PRO A 136 -2.28 -4.43 7.19
C PRO A 136 -1.76 -3.35 8.15
N MET A 137 -0.45 -3.07 8.15
CA MET A 137 0.12 -2.07 9.07
C MET A 137 -0.22 -0.62 8.69
N HIS A 138 -0.78 -0.37 7.52
CA HIS A 138 -1.36 0.92 7.14
C HIS A 138 -2.74 1.18 7.78
N MET A 139 -3.33 0.13 8.40
CA MET A 139 -4.49 0.20 9.29
C MET A 139 -4.09 -0.14 10.73
N GLY A 140 -2.81 0.05 11.09
CA GLY A 140 -2.27 -0.27 12.42
C GLY A 140 -2.67 0.74 13.50
N HIS A 141 -2.07 0.61 14.68
CA HIS A 141 -2.42 1.49 15.80
C HIS A 141 -1.80 2.89 15.65
N LEU A 142 -2.57 3.92 15.99
CA LEU A 142 -2.09 5.32 15.96
C LEU A 142 -0.98 5.54 17.00
N SER A 143 -1.14 4.98 18.19
CA SER A 143 -0.21 5.10 19.34
C SER A 143 1.18 4.57 19.06
N ASP A 144 1.31 3.56 18.18
CA ASP A 144 2.59 2.95 17.80
C ASP A 144 3.03 3.28 16.36
N LEU A 145 2.34 4.23 15.71
CA LEU A 145 2.61 4.65 14.34
C LEU A 145 2.51 3.50 13.33
N GLY A 146 1.42 2.71 13.42
CA GLY A 146 1.20 1.58 12.53
C GLY A 146 2.24 0.47 12.69
N GLY A 147 2.65 0.14 13.91
CA GLY A 147 3.68 -0.88 14.17
C GLY A 147 5.13 -0.40 14.05
N ASN A 148 5.36 0.90 13.77
CA ASN A 148 6.72 1.46 13.70
C ASN A 148 7.43 1.55 15.07
N LYS A 149 6.68 1.42 16.19
CA LYS A 149 7.22 1.36 17.55
C LYS A 149 7.18 -0.06 18.13
N VAL A 150 6.67 -1.04 17.41
CA VAL A 150 6.69 -2.46 17.80
C VAL A 150 7.93 -3.13 17.21
N TYR A 151 8.77 -3.73 18.05
CA TYR A 151 10.01 -4.37 17.62
C TYR A 151 9.87 -5.89 17.66
N VAL A 152 10.41 -6.55 16.64
CA VAL A 152 10.40 -7.99 16.49
C VAL A 152 11.80 -8.53 16.18
N LYS A 153 12.02 -9.82 16.43
CA LYS A 153 13.26 -10.54 16.07
C LYS A 153 13.05 -11.30 14.76
N TYR A 154 13.18 -10.60 13.63
CA TYR A 154 13.04 -11.18 12.29
C TYR A 154 14.28 -12.01 11.93
N PHE A 155 14.16 -13.33 11.95
CA PHE A 155 15.29 -14.26 11.80
C PHE A 155 16.51 -13.86 12.65
N GLY A 156 16.24 -13.46 13.91
CA GLY A 156 17.27 -13.07 14.88
C GLY A 156 17.74 -11.62 14.78
N ARG A 157 17.28 -10.83 13.82
CA ARG A 157 17.62 -9.42 13.67
C ARG A 157 16.50 -8.52 14.18
N ASP A 158 16.86 -7.41 14.83
CA ASP A 158 15.88 -6.42 15.25
C ASP A 158 15.28 -5.72 14.03
N ARG A 159 13.94 -5.72 13.95
CA ARG A 159 13.15 -5.08 12.92
C ARG A 159 11.93 -4.42 13.55
N LYS A 160 11.34 -3.45 12.85
CA LYS A 160 10.02 -2.90 13.19
C LYS A 160 8.94 -3.76 12.57
N LEU A 161 7.82 -3.96 13.27
CA LEU A 161 6.68 -4.71 12.77
C LEU A 161 6.18 -4.15 11.44
N HIS A 162 6.03 -2.82 11.34
CA HIS A 162 5.65 -2.16 10.09
C HIS A 162 6.58 -2.55 8.94
N GLY A 163 7.88 -2.34 9.10
CA GLY A 163 8.85 -2.59 8.03
C GLY A 163 8.96 -4.05 7.58
N ILE A 164 8.71 -5.03 8.46
CA ILE A 164 8.69 -6.42 8.02
C ILE A 164 7.46 -6.71 7.14
N TRP A 165 6.31 -6.08 7.42
CA TRP A 165 5.11 -6.23 6.60
C TRP A 165 5.23 -5.50 5.26
N ASP A 166 5.91 -4.35 5.23
CA ASP A 166 6.15 -3.65 3.98
C ASP A 166 7.03 -4.44 3.02
N THR A 167 8.13 -4.99 3.52
CA THR A 167 9.19 -5.49 2.64
C THR A 167 9.63 -6.90 2.97
N ASP A 168 10.11 -7.14 4.20
CA ASP A 168 10.85 -8.36 4.53
C ASP A 168 9.99 -9.63 4.36
N LEU A 169 8.70 -9.58 4.70
CA LEU A 169 7.78 -10.72 4.57
C LEU A 169 7.44 -11.00 3.11
N VAL A 170 7.15 -9.96 2.30
CA VAL A 170 6.86 -10.13 0.88
C VAL A 170 8.03 -10.82 0.17
N GLU A 171 9.26 -10.37 0.46
CA GLU A 171 10.48 -10.96 -0.10
C GLU A 171 10.78 -12.38 0.40
N SER A 172 10.33 -12.73 1.62
CA SER A 172 10.62 -14.02 2.24
C SER A 172 9.54 -15.08 2.03
N VAL A 173 8.29 -14.66 1.84
CA VAL A 173 7.18 -15.58 1.56
C VAL A 173 7.39 -16.26 0.21
N HIS A 174 7.79 -15.49 -0.79
CA HIS A 174 8.16 -15.96 -2.12
C HIS A 174 9.24 -15.05 -2.71
N ASN A 175 10.35 -15.65 -3.13
CA ASN A 175 11.41 -14.91 -3.83
C ASN A 175 11.10 -14.80 -5.33
N TRP A 176 9.92 -14.25 -5.64
CA TRP A 176 9.43 -14.08 -7.00
C TRP A 176 9.58 -12.63 -7.47
N SER A 177 9.69 -12.45 -8.78
CA SER A 177 9.45 -11.18 -9.45
C SER A 177 7.97 -10.81 -9.36
N TYR A 178 7.61 -9.54 -9.58
CA TYR A 178 6.21 -9.12 -9.57
C TYR A 178 5.37 -9.85 -10.64
N THR A 179 5.98 -10.24 -11.76
CA THR A 179 5.32 -11.03 -12.81
C THR A 179 5.05 -12.46 -12.38
N GLU A 180 6.00 -13.09 -11.69
CA GLU A 180 5.80 -14.43 -11.12
C GLU A 180 4.75 -14.41 -10.00
N TRP A 181 4.76 -13.38 -9.14
CA TRP A 181 3.71 -13.17 -8.15
C TRP A 181 2.34 -13.19 -8.80
N GLN A 182 2.10 -12.33 -9.81
CA GLN A 182 0.83 -12.27 -10.51
C GLN A 182 0.46 -13.64 -11.09
N GLN A 183 1.37 -14.31 -11.81
CA GLN A 183 1.10 -15.60 -12.42
C GLN A 183 0.70 -16.69 -11.42
N GLN A 184 1.17 -16.61 -10.18
CA GLN A 184 0.90 -17.62 -9.17
C GLN A 184 -0.36 -17.33 -8.35
N ILE A 185 -0.64 -16.07 -8.00
CA ILE A 185 -1.78 -15.73 -7.12
C ILE A 185 -3.04 -15.30 -7.88
N ASP A 186 -2.92 -14.78 -9.11
CA ASP A 186 -4.04 -14.28 -9.90
C ASP A 186 -4.74 -15.43 -10.65
N ARG A 187 -5.41 -16.30 -9.89
CA ARG A 187 -6.06 -17.50 -10.40
C ARG A 187 -7.54 -17.62 -10.03
N LEU A 188 -8.15 -16.51 -9.68
CA LEU A 188 -9.58 -16.49 -9.39
C LEU A 188 -10.42 -16.70 -10.64
N SER A 189 -11.57 -17.37 -10.49
CA SER A 189 -12.56 -17.42 -11.56
C SER A 189 -13.16 -16.03 -11.81
N LYS A 190 -13.75 -15.81 -12.97
CA LYS A 190 -14.43 -14.55 -13.29
C LYS A 190 -15.54 -14.20 -12.29
N GLU A 191 -16.22 -15.21 -11.77
CA GLU A 191 -17.25 -15.06 -10.76
C GLU A 191 -16.66 -14.60 -9.42
N ALA A 192 -15.53 -15.16 -9.01
CA ALA A 192 -14.83 -14.74 -7.80
C ALA A 192 -14.27 -13.32 -7.91
N VAL A 193 -13.74 -12.94 -9.07
CA VAL A 193 -13.32 -11.55 -9.36
C VAL A 193 -14.48 -10.59 -9.21
N LYS A 194 -15.67 -10.91 -9.75
CA LYS A 194 -16.87 -10.05 -9.62
C LYS A 194 -17.28 -9.81 -8.17
N VAL A 195 -17.06 -10.75 -7.26
CA VAL A 195 -17.36 -10.56 -5.83
C VAL A 195 -16.47 -9.50 -5.17
N LEU A 196 -15.28 -9.27 -5.71
CA LEU A 196 -14.33 -8.27 -5.22
C LEU A 196 -14.60 -6.87 -5.77
N CYS A 197 -15.30 -6.80 -6.91
CA CYS A 197 -15.64 -5.55 -7.60
C CYS A 197 -16.81 -4.83 -6.91
N GLY A 198 -16.96 -3.54 -7.19
CA GLY A 198 -18.06 -2.69 -6.69
C GLY A 198 -17.97 -2.31 -5.20
N LYS A 199 -16.93 -2.73 -4.48
CA LYS A 199 -16.68 -2.32 -3.11
C LYS A 199 -16.03 -0.94 -3.05
N THR A 200 -16.24 -0.24 -1.94
CA THR A 200 -15.69 1.10 -1.70
C THR A 200 -14.32 1.06 -1.00
N PRO A 201 -13.52 2.13 -1.08
CA PRO A 201 -12.29 2.24 -0.28
C PRO A 201 -12.53 2.09 1.24
N ASP A 202 -13.71 2.47 1.74
CA ASP A 202 -14.08 2.28 3.13
C ASP A 202 -14.29 0.78 3.47
N ASP A 203 -14.90 0.01 2.56
CA ASP A 203 -15.03 -1.45 2.73
C ASP A 203 -13.66 -2.14 2.73
N TRP A 204 -12.74 -1.70 1.87
CA TRP A 204 -11.38 -2.25 1.82
C TRP A 204 -10.60 -1.95 3.10
N ALA A 205 -10.73 -0.72 3.61
CA ALA A 205 -10.09 -0.31 4.87
C ALA A 205 -10.59 -1.14 6.06
N LYS A 206 -11.90 -1.40 6.15
CA LYS A 206 -12.48 -2.26 7.20
C LYS A 206 -11.94 -3.69 7.12
N GLU A 207 -11.84 -4.23 5.92
CA GLU A 207 -11.26 -5.56 5.69
C GLU A 207 -9.79 -5.60 6.10
N THR A 208 -8.99 -4.61 5.69
CA THR A 208 -7.57 -4.52 6.04
C THR A 208 -7.35 -4.28 7.54
N PHE A 209 -8.23 -3.50 8.20
CA PHE A 209 -8.21 -3.31 9.64
C PHE A 209 -8.42 -4.63 10.40
N HIS A 210 -9.27 -5.52 9.90
CA HIS A 210 -9.40 -6.86 10.46
C HIS A 210 -8.07 -7.63 10.40
N TYR A 211 -7.35 -7.59 9.27
CA TYR A 211 -6.02 -8.21 9.17
C TYR A 211 -4.99 -7.54 10.07
N ALA A 212 -5.02 -6.21 10.19
CA ALA A 212 -4.15 -5.50 11.14
C ALA A 212 -4.34 -6.02 12.57
N THR A 213 -5.59 -6.19 13.01
CA THR A 213 -5.91 -6.77 14.33
C THR A 213 -5.30 -8.16 14.49
N MET A 214 -5.46 -9.05 13.50
CA MET A 214 -4.86 -10.38 13.53
C MET A 214 -3.32 -10.34 13.61
N VAL A 215 -2.70 -9.39 12.90
CA VAL A 215 -1.24 -9.20 12.95
C VAL A 215 -0.78 -8.78 14.34
N TYR A 216 -1.44 -7.83 14.97
CA TYR A 216 -1.10 -7.40 16.33
C TYR A 216 -1.29 -8.53 17.36
N ASP A 217 -2.37 -9.30 17.25
CA ASP A 217 -2.63 -10.46 18.12
C ASP A 217 -1.52 -11.51 18.04
N GLN A 218 -0.95 -11.70 16.85
CA GLN A 218 0.14 -12.66 16.61
C GLN A 218 1.53 -12.08 16.86
N THR A 219 1.66 -10.76 17.05
CA THR A 219 2.95 -10.09 17.03
C THR A 219 3.11 -9.06 18.17
N PRO A 220 2.96 -9.48 19.46
CA PRO A 220 3.36 -8.62 20.57
C PRO A 220 4.84 -8.23 20.48
N ASP A 221 5.23 -7.12 21.14
CA ASP A 221 6.60 -6.62 21.12
C ASP A 221 7.62 -7.71 21.54
N GLY A 222 8.73 -7.81 20.85
CA GLY A 222 9.75 -8.84 21.06
C GLY A 222 9.47 -10.20 20.38
N THR A 223 8.37 -10.36 19.66
CA THR A 223 8.03 -11.61 18.96
C THR A 223 9.17 -12.09 18.06
N LYS A 224 9.45 -13.40 18.11
CA LYS A 224 10.37 -14.05 17.16
C LYS A 224 9.63 -14.38 15.86
N VAL A 225 9.96 -13.65 14.81
CA VAL A 225 9.42 -13.85 13.46
C VAL A 225 10.37 -14.78 12.69
N SER A 226 9.88 -15.97 12.35
CA SER A 226 10.59 -17.01 11.62
C SER A 226 9.64 -17.75 10.68
N TYR A 227 9.97 -18.96 10.25
CA TYR A 227 9.18 -19.75 9.30
C TYR A 227 7.72 -19.98 9.73
N ASP A 228 7.43 -20.14 11.02
CA ASP A 228 6.06 -20.30 11.49
C ASP A 228 5.24 -19.02 11.27
N TYR A 229 5.86 -17.87 11.48
CA TYR A 229 5.23 -16.59 11.19
C TYR A 229 5.02 -16.38 9.68
N LEU A 230 5.96 -16.82 8.83
CA LEU A 230 5.76 -16.81 7.38
C LEU A 230 4.53 -17.62 6.96
N ARG A 231 4.26 -18.76 7.60
CA ARG A 231 3.03 -19.55 7.36
C ARG A 231 1.76 -18.80 7.69
N PHE A 232 1.78 -17.99 8.76
CA PHE A 232 0.67 -17.11 9.13
C PHE A 232 0.52 -15.95 8.12
N ALA A 233 1.63 -15.26 7.81
CA ALA A 233 1.61 -14.04 6.99
C ALA A 233 1.30 -14.31 5.52
N ARG A 234 1.76 -15.43 4.96
CA ARG A 234 1.65 -15.76 3.53
C ARG A 234 0.24 -15.61 2.97
N PRO A 235 -0.80 -16.28 3.49
CA PRO A 235 -2.14 -16.17 2.91
C PRO A 235 -2.70 -14.75 2.97
N ILE A 236 -2.34 -13.97 3.99
CA ILE A 236 -2.77 -12.57 4.12
C ILE A 236 -2.10 -11.73 3.03
N ILE A 237 -0.78 -11.87 2.84
CA ILE A 237 -0.02 -11.12 1.83
C ILE A 237 -0.54 -11.45 0.42
N GLU A 238 -0.65 -12.74 0.09
CA GLU A 238 -1.15 -13.19 -1.22
C GLU A 238 -2.53 -12.62 -1.52
N GLN A 239 -3.44 -12.67 -0.55
CA GLN A 239 -4.80 -12.16 -0.70
C GLN A 239 -4.83 -10.65 -0.84
N GLN A 240 -4.11 -9.90 0.00
CA GLN A 240 -4.14 -8.45 -0.01
C GLN A 240 -3.51 -7.88 -1.29
N LEU A 241 -2.43 -8.47 -1.78
CA LEU A 241 -1.84 -8.08 -3.07
C LEU A 241 -2.79 -8.34 -4.25
N LEU A 242 -3.43 -9.52 -4.26
CA LEU A 242 -4.39 -9.88 -5.30
C LEU A 242 -5.63 -8.97 -5.28
N TYR A 243 -6.20 -8.75 -4.10
CA TYR A 243 -7.39 -7.91 -3.95
C TYR A 243 -7.10 -6.47 -4.31
N GLY A 244 -5.94 -5.94 -3.90
CA GLY A 244 -5.50 -4.60 -4.28
C GLY A 244 -5.46 -4.42 -5.79
N GLY A 245 -4.86 -5.36 -6.51
CA GLY A 245 -4.77 -5.30 -7.97
C GLY A 245 -6.13 -5.36 -8.66
N ILE A 246 -7.00 -6.32 -8.28
CA ILE A 246 -8.34 -6.46 -8.87
C ILE A 246 -9.20 -5.21 -8.59
N ARG A 247 -9.17 -4.68 -7.36
CA ARG A 247 -9.95 -3.50 -6.96
C ARG A 247 -9.45 -2.22 -7.63
N LEU A 248 -8.14 -2.08 -7.83
CA LEU A 248 -7.58 -0.98 -8.62
C LEU A 248 -8.08 -1.04 -10.06
N ALA A 249 -8.05 -2.21 -10.68
CA ALA A 249 -8.57 -2.40 -12.03
C ALA A 249 -10.07 -2.10 -12.13
N ASP A 250 -10.88 -2.57 -11.18
CA ASP A 250 -12.32 -2.32 -11.13
C ASP A 250 -12.63 -0.81 -11.11
N VAL A 251 -11.95 -0.07 -10.23
CA VAL A 251 -12.09 1.38 -10.16
C VAL A 251 -11.71 2.05 -11.48
N LEU A 252 -10.54 1.70 -12.05
CA LEU A 252 -10.09 2.31 -13.30
C LEU A 252 -11.02 1.96 -14.47
N ASN A 253 -11.46 0.71 -14.58
CA ASN A 253 -12.43 0.28 -15.59
C ASN A 253 -13.73 1.08 -15.46
N SER A 254 -14.24 1.28 -14.24
CA SER A 254 -15.45 2.07 -13.98
C SER A 254 -15.32 3.55 -14.37
N ILE A 255 -14.09 4.07 -14.43
CA ILE A 255 -13.80 5.46 -14.79
C ILE A 255 -13.62 5.63 -16.29
N TYR A 256 -12.90 4.73 -16.94
CA TYR A 256 -12.42 4.90 -18.30
C TYR A 256 -13.21 4.13 -19.36
N ASP A 257 -13.91 3.06 -18.97
CA ASP A 257 -14.70 2.25 -19.90
C ASP A 257 -16.20 2.41 -19.65
N PRO A 258 -16.93 3.12 -20.55
CA PRO A 258 -18.38 3.30 -20.42
C PRO A 258 -19.19 1.99 -20.52
N GLU A 259 -18.62 0.94 -21.11
CA GLU A 259 -19.29 -0.36 -21.30
C GLU A 259 -19.02 -1.32 -20.12
N TYR A 260 -18.13 -0.95 -19.19
CA TYR A 260 -17.81 -1.77 -18.02
C TYR A 260 -18.98 -1.83 -17.04
N LYS A 261 -19.40 -3.06 -16.68
CA LYS A 261 -20.54 -3.34 -15.79
C LYS A 261 -20.20 -4.36 -14.73
#